data_f3625d912a8eff38be29ae2474bda880
#
_entry.id   f3625d912a8eff38be29ae2474bda880
#
_cell.length_a   1.000
_cell.length_b   1.000
_cell.length_c   1.000
_cell.angle_alpha   90.00
_cell.angle_beta   90.00
_cell.angle_gamma   90.00
#
_symmetry.space_group_name_H-M   'P 1'
#
loop_
_entity.id
_entity.type
_entity.pdbx_description
1 polymer ?
#
loop_
_entity_poly.entity_id
_entity_poly.type
_entity_poly.pdbx_seq_one_letter_code
_entity_poly.pdbx_strand_id
1 'polypeptide(L)'
;STYKEKMYAYPLSYNTCLFVYKNGYFETEPETLQAIIDYSIDNEPPENVQYLLEWNVNDAFYDFPFISNSVSFVKDEVETMQVNYDEDLYNEDLEFFSQSLESFSIDASTVTEASVISDFNDGKTLCAIIDSDSVAGLTGTDYEIRELLALNDTLQTSSAALTDLVVVNDFSEKKEKAADFAEYVTLTMSGELHGLGGHYSVKLSEDADEKEQIAYQAYENAIPVPDSQDAKEFWVTLKETISQYF
;
A
#
# COMPACT_ATOMS: atom_id res chain seq x y z
N SER A 1 -16.79 -9.69 -6.54
CA SER A 1 -16.26 -10.84 -5.81
C SER A 1 -17.17 -12.05 -6.03
N THR A 2 -16.65 -13.04 -6.73
CA THR A 2 -17.39 -14.27 -7.10
C THR A 2 -16.74 -15.52 -6.49
N TYR A 3 -17.56 -16.47 -6.06
CA TYR A 3 -17.14 -17.80 -5.63
C TYR A 3 -18.08 -18.86 -6.24
N LYS A 4 -17.51 -19.91 -6.88
CA LYS A 4 -18.29 -20.95 -7.58
C LYS A 4 -19.37 -20.37 -8.52
N GLU A 5 -18.99 -19.39 -9.34
CA GLU A 5 -19.85 -18.68 -10.32
C GLU A 5 -21.00 -17.85 -9.71
N LYS A 6 -21.00 -17.67 -8.38
CA LYS A 6 -21.98 -16.79 -7.71
C LYS A 6 -21.30 -15.55 -7.19
N MET A 7 -21.98 -14.42 -7.39
CA MET A 7 -21.56 -13.15 -6.81
C MET A 7 -22.02 -13.07 -5.35
N TYR A 8 -21.08 -12.82 -4.45
CA TYR A 8 -21.34 -12.69 -3.01
C TYR A 8 -21.18 -11.27 -2.52
N ALA A 9 -20.39 -10.45 -3.24
CA ALA A 9 -20.13 -9.08 -2.88
C ALA A 9 -19.82 -8.25 -4.14
N TYR A 10 -20.10 -6.97 -4.05
CA TYR A 10 -19.81 -5.96 -5.06
C TYR A 10 -18.55 -5.21 -4.61
N PRO A 11 -17.44 -5.28 -5.34
CA PRO A 11 -16.24 -4.52 -5.00
C PRO A 11 -16.50 -3.03 -5.25
N LEU A 12 -16.11 -2.18 -4.30
CA LEU A 12 -16.42 -0.75 -4.31
C LEU A 12 -15.16 0.10 -4.50
N SER A 13 -14.24 0.00 -3.56
CA SER A 13 -12.98 0.75 -3.52
C SER A 13 -11.83 -0.18 -3.19
N TYR A 14 -10.62 0.34 -3.34
CA TYR A 14 -9.41 -0.38 -2.97
C TYR A 14 -8.48 0.52 -2.19
N ASN A 15 -7.58 -0.09 -1.44
CA ASN A 15 -6.43 0.55 -0.83
C ASN A 15 -5.16 -0.29 -1.06
N THR A 16 -4.05 0.39 -1.39
CA THR A 16 -2.75 -0.21 -1.67
C THR A 16 -1.65 0.81 -1.39
N CYS A 17 -0.42 0.36 -1.12
CA CYS A 17 0.70 1.28 -0.92
C CYS A 17 1.21 1.86 -2.24
N LEU A 18 1.61 3.13 -2.16
CA LEU A 18 2.20 3.92 -3.23
C LEU A 18 3.50 4.56 -2.73
N PHE A 19 4.42 4.81 -3.64
CA PHE A 19 5.61 5.61 -3.39
C PHE A 19 5.38 7.04 -3.89
N VAL A 20 5.71 8.03 -3.05
CA VAL A 20 5.64 9.46 -3.41
C VAL A 20 6.99 10.12 -3.14
N TYR A 21 7.41 11.07 -3.99
CA TYR A 21 8.64 11.81 -3.79
C TYR A 21 8.57 13.24 -4.29
N LYS A 22 9.36 14.12 -3.66
CA LYS A 22 9.49 15.54 -4.06
C LYS A 22 10.35 15.70 -5.30
N ASN A 23 9.87 16.54 -6.21
CA ASN A 23 10.60 16.87 -7.42
C ASN A 23 11.86 17.69 -7.13
N GLY A 24 12.92 17.48 -7.92
CA GLY A 24 14.12 18.32 -7.97
C GLY A 24 15.24 17.95 -7.00
N TYR A 25 15.08 16.90 -6.16
CA TYR A 25 16.20 16.38 -5.38
C TYR A 25 17.03 15.36 -6.16
N PHE A 26 16.38 14.41 -6.82
CA PHE A 26 17.07 13.40 -7.61
C PHE A 26 17.36 13.91 -9.02
N GLU A 27 18.59 13.74 -9.52
CA GLU A 27 18.96 14.03 -10.92
C GLU A 27 18.30 13.02 -11.88
N THR A 28 18.16 11.76 -11.42
CA THR A 28 17.47 10.69 -12.11
C THR A 28 16.53 10.04 -11.12
N GLU A 29 15.34 9.69 -11.56
CA GLU A 29 14.36 9.02 -10.70
C GLU A 29 14.92 7.74 -10.10
N PRO A 30 14.81 7.52 -8.78
CA PRO A 30 15.27 6.30 -8.15
C PRO A 30 14.41 5.11 -8.59
N GLU A 31 15.06 3.99 -8.89
CA GLU A 31 14.38 2.73 -9.24
C GLU A 31 14.27 1.77 -8.04
N THR A 32 15.10 1.99 -7.02
CA THR A 32 15.13 1.17 -5.80
C THR A 32 15.24 2.02 -4.55
N LEU A 33 14.84 1.49 -3.38
CA LEU A 33 15.07 2.14 -2.10
C LEU A 33 16.58 2.25 -1.79
N GLN A 34 17.37 1.24 -2.20
CA GLN A 34 18.83 1.30 -2.08
C GLN A 34 19.42 2.49 -2.86
N ALA A 35 18.90 2.77 -4.06
CA ALA A 35 19.38 3.91 -4.85
C ALA A 35 19.15 5.27 -4.16
N ILE A 36 18.09 5.40 -3.34
CA ILE A 36 17.83 6.59 -2.52
C ILE A 36 18.92 6.74 -1.45
N ILE A 37 19.26 5.64 -0.77
CA ILE A 37 20.31 5.60 0.25
C ILE A 37 21.65 5.98 -0.38
N ASP A 38 22.02 5.33 -1.48
CA ASP A 38 23.28 5.55 -2.17
C ASP A 38 23.42 7.00 -2.68
N TYR A 39 22.34 7.55 -3.27
CA TYR A 39 22.32 8.92 -3.75
C TYR A 39 22.55 9.94 -2.62
N SER A 40 22.00 9.69 -1.44
CA SER A 40 22.12 10.57 -0.28
C SER A 40 23.53 10.65 0.31
N ILE A 41 24.40 9.67 0.03
CA ILE A 41 25.78 9.66 0.50
C ILE A 41 26.59 10.82 -0.11
N ASP A 42 26.34 11.08 -1.41
CA ASP A 42 27.08 12.10 -2.17
C ASP A 42 26.28 13.40 -2.36
N ASN A 43 25.00 13.42 -2.01
CA ASN A 43 24.07 14.52 -2.23
C ASN A 43 23.33 14.88 -0.93
N GLU A 44 23.80 15.89 -0.22
CA GLU A 44 23.13 16.36 0.99
C GLU A 44 21.70 16.82 0.68
N PRO A 45 20.69 16.35 1.46
CA PRO A 45 19.32 16.85 1.33
C PRO A 45 19.23 18.34 1.73
N PRO A 46 18.21 19.08 1.26
CA PRO A 46 17.96 20.46 1.70
C PRO A 46 17.90 20.61 3.23
N GLU A 47 18.30 21.77 3.75
CA GLU A 47 18.41 22.03 5.21
C GLU A 47 17.13 21.78 6.01
N ASN A 48 15.94 21.89 5.37
CA ASN A 48 14.64 21.65 6.02
C ASN A 48 14.23 20.17 6.04
N VAL A 49 14.91 19.33 5.30
CA VAL A 49 14.61 17.89 5.22
C VAL A 49 15.15 17.19 6.45
N GLN A 50 14.30 16.44 7.11
CA GLN A 50 14.61 15.64 8.28
C GLN A 50 14.72 14.16 7.94
N TYR A 51 13.92 13.72 6.96
CA TYR A 51 13.82 12.33 6.55
C TYR A 51 13.95 12.19 5.03
N LEU A 52 14.76 11.24 4.59
CA LEU A 52 14.86 10.90 3.17
C LEU A 52 13.64 10.12 2.72
N LEU A 53 13.20 9.18 3.53
CA LEU A 53 12.02 8.34 3.33
C LEU A 53 11.32 8.12 4.67
N GLU A 54 10.01 8.21 4.68
CA GLU A 54 9.16 7.86 5.81
C GLU A 54 8.02 6.93 5.40
N TRP A 55 7.62 6.07 6.33
CA TRP A 55 6.36 5.31 6.28
C TRP A 55 5.89 5.01 7.70
N ASN A 56 4.64 4.61 7.86
CA ASN A 56 4.09 4.25 9.16
C ASN A 56 4.52 2.83 9.57
N VAL A 57 5.70 2.69 10.18
CA VAL A 57 6.25 1.40 10.66
C VAL A 57 5.45 0.75 11.79
N ASN A 58 4.42 1.40 12.31
CA ASN A 58 3.54 0.84 13.34
C ASN A 58 2.36 0.06 12.76
N ASP A 59 2.23 0.03 11.44
CA ASP A 59 1.18 -0.70 10.74
C ASP A 59 1.79 -1.64 9.69
N ALA A 60 1.57 -2.93 9.91
CA ALA A 60 2.07 -4.01 9.06
C ALA A 60 1.68 -3.88 7.58
N PHE A 61 0.63 -3.12 7.26
CA PHE A 61 0.24 -2.84 5.89
C PHE A 61 1.34 -2.11 5.11
N TYR A 62 2.01 -1.14 5.75
CA TYR A 62 3.13 -0.39 5.16
C TYR A 62 4.46 -1.14 5.25
N ASP A 63 4.58 -2.13 6.14
CA ASP A 63 5.79 -2.95 6.28
C ASP A 63 5.78 -4.16 5.34
N PHE A 64 4.60 -4.63 4.94
CA PHE A 64 4.44 -5.79 4.06
C PHE A 64 5.25 -5.71 2.77
N PRO A 65 5.36 -4.57 2.07
CA PRO A 65 6.19 -4.45 0.88
C PRO A 65 7.64 -4.91 1.05
N PHE A 66 8.21 -4.71 2.24
CA PHE A 66 9.60 -5.08 2.53
C PHE A 66 9.81 -6.60 2.62
N ILE A 67 8.76 -7.37 2.89
CA ILE A 67 8.84 -8.83 3.02
C ILE A 67 8.04 -9.57 1.94
N SER A 68 7.52 -8.85 0.98
CA SER A 68 6.59 -9.41 -0.02
C SER A 68 7.24 -10.40 -0.97
N ASN A 69 8.56 -10.39 -1.11
CA ASN A 69 9.30 -11.38 -1.93
C ASN A 69 9.20 -12.79 -1.37
N SER A 70 9.28 -12.90 -0.05
CA SER A 70 9.39 -14.15 0.67
C SER A 70 8.05 -14.76 1.04
N VAL A 71 6.94 -14.04 0.85
CA VAL A 71 5.61 -14.44 1.29
C VAL A 71 4.68 -14.71 0.13
N SER A 72 3.94 -15.79 0.18
CA SER A 72 2.90 -16.08 -0.79
C SER A 72 1.64 -16.65 -0.13
N PHE A 73 0.48 -16.21 -0.62
CA PHE A 73 -0.82 -16.73 -0.23
C PHE A 73 -1.27 -17.75 -1.27
N VAL A 74 -1.36 -19.01 -0.90
CA VAL A 74 -1.71 -20.11 -1.80
C VAL A 74 -2.93 -20.86 -1.29
N LYS A 75 -3.72 -21.40 -2.22
CA LYS A 75 -4.81 -22.30 -1.87
C LYS A 75 -4.30 -23.73 -1.82
N ASP A 76 -4.67 -24.43 -0.76
CA ASP A 76 -4.46 -25.87 -0.65
C ASP A 76 -5.47 -26.67 -1.49
N GLU A 77 -5.37 -28.00 -1.45
CA GLU A 77 -6.26 -28.92 -2.19
C GLU A 77 -7.74 -28.82 -1.79
N VAL A 78 -8.04 -28.27 -0.61
CA VAL A 78 -9.39 -28.06 -0.10
C VAL A 78 -9.86 -26.61 -0.17
N GLU A 79 -9.17 -25.78 -0.96
CA GLU A 79 -9.43 -24.36 -1.18
C GLU A 79 -9.22 -23.49 0.08
N THR A 80 -8.49 -23.98 1.09
CA THR A 80 -8.09 -23.17 2.25
C THR A 80 -6.88 -22.34 1.88
N MET A 81 -6.88 -21.04 2.21
CA MET A 81 -5.75 -20.18 2.00
C MET A 81 -4.69 -20.45 3.06
N GLN A 82 -3.47 -20.68 2.61
CA GLN A 82 -2.28 -20.86 3.46
C GLN A 82 -1.26 -19.77 3.14
N VAL A 83 -0.45 -19.43 4.14
CA VAL A 83 0.70 -18.53 3.98
C VAL A 83 1.96 -19.37 3.90
N ASN A 84 2.69 -19.25 2.81
CA ASN A 84 3.97 -19.90 2.63
C ASN A 84 5.09 -18.87 2.69
N TYR A 85 6.22 -19.30 3.25
CA TYR A 85 7.44 -18.52 3.40
C TYR A 85 8.60 -19.17 2.66
N ASP A 86 9.39 -18.36 1.97
CA ASP A 86 10.77 -18.68 1.61
C ASP A 86 11.68 -18.16 2.72
N GLU A 87 12.22 -19.08 3.54
CA GLU A 87 12.99 -18.71 4.75
C GLU A 87 14.28 -17.93 4.42
N ASP A 88 14.94 -18.26 3.32
CA ASP A 88 16.18 -17.58 2.92
C ASP A 88 15.88 -16.13 2.50
N LEU A 89 14.89 -15.95 1.62
CA LEU A 89 14.44 -14.62 1.20
C LEU A 89 13.85 -13.81 2.36
N TYR A 90 13.13 -14.43 3.28
CA TYR A 90 12.54 -13.74 4.43
C TYR A 90 13.62 -13.12 5.35
N ASN A 91 14.73 -13.83 5.53
CA ASN A 91 15.85 -13.28 6.29
C ASN A 91 16.53 -12.11 5.56
N GLU A 92 16.70 -12.20 4.22
CA GLU A 92 17.23 -11.10 3.41
C GLU A 92 16.31 -9.88 3.43
N ASP A 93 15.01 -10.09 3.31
CA ASP A 93 13.98 -9.06 3.40
C ASP A 93 14.03 -8.31 4.76
N LEU A 94 14.11 -9.06 5.87
CA LEU A 94 14.18 -8.48 7.22
C LEU A 94 15.51 -7.76 7.48
N GLU A 95 16.62 -8.25 6.92
CA GLU A 95 17.91 -7.56 6.99
C GLU A 95 17.83 -6.21 6.27
N PHE A 96 17.26 -6.18 5.06
CA PHE A 96 17.06 -4.92 4.33
C PHE A 96 16.10 -3.97 5.06
N PHE A 97 15.01 -4.49 5.64
CA PHE A 97 14.08 -3.70 6.45
C PHE A 97 14.81 -3.03 7.62
N SER A 98 15.58 -3.80 8.40
CA SER A 98 16.38 -3.28 9.53
C SER A 98 17.36 -2.20 9.07
N GLN A 99 18.08 -2.44 7.98
CA GLN A 99 19.00 -1.46 7.39
C GLN A 99 18.26 -0.18 6.96
N SER A 100 17.05 -0.31 6.42
CA SER A 100 16.23 0.83 5.99
C SER A 100 15.80 1.70 7.18
N LEU A 101 15.42 1.11 8.32
CA LEU A 101 15.09 1.86 9.55
C LEU A 101 16.25 2.73 10.01
N GLU A 102 17.47 2.20 9.99
CA GLU A 102 18.69 2.93 10.36
C GLU A 102 19.03 4.02 9.33
N SER A 103 19.03 3.67 8.04
CA SER A 103 19.44 4.57 6.96
C SER A 103 18.51 5.76 6.79
N PHE A 104 17.21 5.56 6.99
CA PHE A 104 16.20 6.61 6.89
C PHE A 104 15.89 7.27 8.24
N SER A 105 16.52 6.82 9.33
CA SER A 105 16.38 7.37 10.68
C SER A 105 14.92 7.36 11.18
N ILE A 106 14.20 6.27 10.92
CA ILE A 106 12.78 6.13 11.31
C ILE A 106 12.65 6.01 12.83
N ASP A 107 11.82 6.87 13.43
CA ASP A 107 11.48 6.82 14.85
C ASP A 107 10.06 6.27 15.04
N ALA A 108 9.98 4.97 15.34
CA ALA A 108 8.70 4.30 15.56
C ALA A 108 7.85 4.89 16.69
N SER A 109 8.47 5.63 17.63
CA SER A 109 7.74 6.23 18.76
C SER A 109 6.90 7.46 18.37
N THR A 110 7.23 8.08 17.23
CA THR A 110 6.61 9.34 16.78
C THR A 110 5.90 9.21 15.43
N VAL A 111 6.32 8.27 14.58
CA VAL A 111 5.77 8.11 13.24
C VAL A 111 4.34 7.55 13.27
N THR A 112 3.48 8.17 12.49
CA THR A 112 2.09 7.77 12.22
C THR A 112 1.79 8.08 10.76
N GLU A 113 0.75 7.50 10.18
CA GLU A 113 0.28 7.86 8.84
C GLU A 113 0.06 9.38 8.70
N ALA A 114 -0.61 9.99 9.68
CA ALA A 114 -0.87 11.43 9.66
C ALA A 114 0.41 12.28 9.75
N SER A 115 1.45 11.83 10.50
CA SER A 115 2.73 12.54 10.55
C SER A 115 3.48 12.41 9.22
N VAL A 116 3.50 11.24 8.60
CA VAL A 116 4.12 11.02 7.29
C VAL A 116 3.55 11.98 6.23
N ILE A 117 2.22 12.08 6.15
CA ILE A 117 1.54 13.00 5.23
C ILE A 117 1.84 14.47 5.56
N SER A 118 1.82 14.84 6.85
CA SER A 118 2.13 16.20 7.29
C SER A 118 3.58 16.58 6.97
N ASP A 119 4.53 15.73 7.28
CA ASP A 119 5.96 15.99 7.09
C ASP A 119 6.34 16.01 5.60
N PHE A 120 5.69 15.17 4.80
CA PHE A 120 5.81 15.25 3.34
C PHE A 120 5.25 16.57 2.79
N ASN A 121 4.06 17.00 3.22
CA ASN A 121 3.46 18.27 2.81
C ASN A 121 4.31 19.47 3.21
N ASP A 122 4.90 19.45 4.42
CA ASP A 122 5.78 20.48 4.96
C ASP A 122 7.19 20.50 4.31
N GLY A 123 7.51 19.52 3.46
CA GLY A 123 8.83 19.37 2.83
C GLY A 123 9.92 18.93 3.81
N LYS A 124 9.56 18.32 4.94
CA LYS A 124 10.50 17.71 5.89
C LYS A 124 10.91 16.31 5.47
N THR A 125 10.07 15.67 4.66
CA THR A 125 10.28 14.33 4.10
C THR A 125 10.38 14.44 2.58
N LEU A 126 11.41 13.83 1.98
CA LEU A 126 11.61 13.83 0.52
C LEU A 126 10.79 12.75 -0.18
N CYS A 127 10.74 11.56 0.42
CA CYS A 127 10.03 10.39 -0.10
C CYS A 127 9.14 9.80 0.98
N ALA A 128 8.00 9.24 0.60
CA ALA A 128 7.16 8.52 1.54
C ALA A 128 6.51 7.29 0.88
N ILE A 129 6.28 6.26 1.70
CA ILE A 129 5.34 5.19 1.36
C ILE A 129 4.03 5.53 2.06
N ILE A 130 3.00 5.75 1.27
CA ILE A 130 1.65 6.09 1.72
C ILE A 130 0.65 5.10 1.14
N ASP A 131 -0.54 5.07 1.67
CA ASP A 131 -1.62 4.33 1.04
C ASP A 131 -2.37 5.18 -0.01
N SER A 132 -3.13 4.52 -0.87
CA SER A 132 -3.86 5.21 -1.94
C SER A 132 -4.97 6.13 -1.39
N ASP A 133 -5.55 5.84 -0.24
CA ASP A 133 -6.56 6.69 0.40
C ASP A 133 -5.96 8.00 0.92
N SER A 134 -4.67 7.98 1.31
CA SER A 134 -3.94 9.15 1.80
C SER A 134 -3.52 10.14 0.70
N VAL A 135 -3.60 9.76 -0.58
CA VAL A 135 -3.26 10.65 -1.72
C VAL A 135 -4.06 11.95 -1.69
N ALA A 136 -5.33 11.88 -1.30
CA ALA A 136 -6.18 13.07 -1.16
C ALA A 136 -5.70 14.06 -0.08
N GLY A 137 -4.87 13.61 0.85
CA GLY A 137 -4.24 14.44 1.88
C GLY A 137 -2.98 15.17 1.44
N LEU A 138 -2.43 14.84 0.27
CA LEU A 138 -1.25 15.50 -0.27
C LEU A 138 -1.59 16.90 -0.80
N THR A 139 -0.69 17.86 -0.54
CA THR A 139 -0.85 19.26 -0.97
C THR A 139 0.28 19.68 -1.89
N GLY A 140 0.00 20.71 -2.71
CA GLY A 140 0.99 21.20 -3.68
C GLY A 140 0.99 20.37 -4.97
N THR A 141 1.97 20.65 -5.85
CA THR A 141 2.12 19.99 -7.16
C THR A 141 3.58 19.66 -7.47
N ASP A 142 4.44 19.74 -6.47
CA ASP A 142 5.89 19.56 -6.57
C ASP A 142 6.33 18.13 -6.21
N TYR A 143 5.49 17.15 -6.49
CA TYR A 143 5.73 15.75 -6.19
C TYR A 143 5.17 14.83 -7.29
N GLU A 144 5.75 13.65 -7.32
CA GLU A 144 5.28 12.55 -8.18
C GLU A 144 4.77 11.38 -7.33
N ILE A 145 3.85 10.62 -7.90
CA ILE A 145 3.34 9.36 -7.35
C ILE A 145 3.78 8.22 -8.28
N ARG A 146 4.16 7.10 -7.71
CA ARG A 146 4.56 5.88 -8.44
C ARG A 146 4.09 4.63 -7.73
N GLU A 147 4.12 3.51 -8.43
CA GLU A 147 4.15 2.19 -7.80
C GLU A 147 5.37 2.09 -6.86
N LEU A 148 5.33 1.19 -5.91
CA LEU A 148 6.45 0.98 -4.99
C LEU A 148 7.73 0.65 -5.75
N LEU A 149 8.83 1.21 -5.27
CA LEU A 149 10.16 0.89 -5.79
C LEU A 149 10.59 -0.49 -5.30
N ALA A 150 11.41 -1.18 -6.07
CA ALA A 150 12.12 -2.37 -5.58
C ALA A 150 12.99 -2.01 -4.35
N LEU A 151 13.26 -2.96 -3.48
CA LEU A 151 14.17 -2.72 -2.34
C LEU A 151 15.59 -2.47 -2.84
N ASN A 152 16.08 -3.36 -3.72
CA ASN A 152 17.37 -3.26 -4.38
C ASN A 152 17.33 -4.03 -5.72
N ASP A 153 18.47 -4.27 -6.35
CA ASP A 153 18.57 -4.94 -7.66
C ASP A 153 18.06 -6.40 -7.64
N THR A 154 17.96 -7.04 -6.47
CA THR A 154 17.58 -8.44 -6.31
C THR A 154 16.24 -8.63 -5.61
N LEU A 155 15.89 -7.76 -4.69
CA LEU A 155 14.67 -7.81 -3.89
C LEU A 155 13.63 -6.84 -4.47
N GLN A 156 12.54 -7.39 -4.95
CA GLN A 156 11.42 -6.61 -5.47
C GLN A 156 10.48 -6.19 -4.33
N THR A 157 9.40 -5.50 -4.65
CA THR A 157 8.31 -5.21 -3.73
C THR A 157 6.97 -5.56 -4.36
N SER A 158 6.02 -5.89 -3.52
CA SER A 158 4.60 -5.89 -3.88
C SER A 158 3.81 -5.32 -2.72
N SER A 159 2.87 -4.45 -3.02
CA SER A 159 1.95 -3.97 -2.00
C SER A 159 0.92 -5.04 -1.65
N ALA A 160 0.29 -4.92 -0.49
CA ALA A 160 -0.96 -5.59 -0.20
C ALA A 160 -2.13 -4.84 -0.85
N ALA A 161 -3.11 -5.57 -1.40
CA ALA A 161 -4.35 -5.01 -1.89
C ALA A 161 -5.50 -5.28 -0.92
N LEU A 162 -6.09 -4.22 -0.39
CA LEU A 162 -7.35 -4.27 0.36
C LEU A 162 -8.48 -3.82 -0.56
N THR A 163 -9.58 -4.56 -0.57
CA THR A 163 -10.75 -4.22 -1.39
C THR A 163 -11.97 -4.11 -0.50
N ASP A 164 -12.61 -2.95 -0.51
CA ASP A 164 -13.88 -2.77 0.16
C ASP A 164 -15.01 -3.42 -0.63
N LEU A 165 -15.86 -4.13 0.08
CA LEU A 165 -16.92 -4.92 -0.50
C LEU A 165 -18.29 -4.49 0.05
N VAL A 166 -19.23 -4.25 -0.85
CA VAL A 166 -20.63 -4.08 -0.50
C VAL A 166 -21.30 -5.45 -0.55
N VAL A 167 -21.87 -5.88 0.57
CA VAL A 167 -22.57 -7.15 0.68
C VAL A 167 -24.05 -6.97 1.00
N VAL A 168 -24.89 -7.84 0.45
CA VAL A 168 -26.32 -7.85 0.77
C VAL A 168 -26.54 -8.80 1.93
N ASN A 169 -27.13 -8.28 3.02
CA ASN A 169 -27.46 -9.10 4.18
C ASN A 169 -28.52 -10.15 3.81
N ASP A 170 -28.18 -11.42 4.03
CA ASP A 170 -29.07 -12.55 3.68
C ASP A 170 -30.37 -12.60 4.51
N PHE A 171 -30.42 -11.92 5.65
CA PHE A 171 -31.61 -11.77 6.47
C PHE A 171 -32.50 -10.58 6.07
N SER A 172 -32.11 -9.80 5.04
CA SER A 172 -32.90 -8.68 4.58
C SER A 172 -34.22 -9.17 3.94
N GLU A 173 -35.35 -8.56 4.34
CA GLU A 173 -36.63 -8.75 3.67
C GLU A 173 -36.70 -8.08 2.29
N LYS A 174 -35.71 -7.25 1.93
CA LYS A 174 -35.68 -6.45 0.69
C LYS A 174 -34.41 -6.75 -0.13
N LYS A 175 -34.02 -8.03 -0.23
CA LYS A 175 -32.79 -8.48 -0.88
C LYS A 175 -32.60 -7.95 -2.29
N GLU A 176 -33.63 -8.00 -3.12
CA GLU A 176 -33.58 -7.50 -4.51
C GLU A 176 -33.25 -6.00 -4.55
N LYS A 177 -33.93 -5.18 -3.74
CA LYS A 177 -33.64 -3.74 -3.66
C LYS A 177 -32.26 -3.43 -3.06
N ALA A 178 -31.80 -4.26 -2.13
CA ALA A 178 -30.47 -4.12 -1.56
C ALA A 178 -29.39 -4.48 -2.59
N ALA A 179 -29.64 -5.50 -3.42
CA ALA A 179 -28.76 -5.85 -4.52
C ALA A 179 -28.72 -4.76 -5.61
N ASP A 180 -29.89 -4.25 -6.02
CA ASP A 180 -29.99 -3.14 -6.97
C ASP A 180 -29.26 -1.90 -6.46
N PHE A 181 -29.34 -1.61 -5.15
CA PHE A 181 -28.62 -0.48 -4.54
C PHE A 181 -27.11 -0.74 -4.48
N ALA A 182 -26.68 -1.94 -4.11
CA ALA A 182 -25.27 -2.31 -4.10
C ALA A 182 -24.66 -2.19 -5.50
N GLU A 183 -25.35 -2.70 -6.52
CA GLU A 183 -24.95 -2.58 -7.92
C GLU A 183 -24.87 -1.11 -8.36
N TYR A 184 -25.87 -0.31 -8.02
CA TYR A 184 -25.91 1.11 -8.35
C TYR A 184 -24.73 1.87 -7.74
N VAL A 185 -24.45 1.67 -6.45
CA VAL A 185 -23.32 2.33 -5.77
C VAL A 185 -21.99 1.91 -6.41
N THR A 186 -21.82 0.63 -6.70
CA THR A 186 -20.56 0.11 -7.24
C THR A 186 -20.34 0.49 -8.71
N LEU A 187 -21.38 0.42 -9.56
CA LEU A 187 -21.22 0.61 -11.00
C LEU A 187 -21.47 2.05 -11.47
N THR A 188 -22.30 2.80 -10.74
CA THR A 188 -22.74 4.13 -11.16
C THR A 188 -22.11 5.25 -10.34
N MET A 189 -22.03 5.08 -9.01
CA MET A 189 -21.51 6.11 -8.13
C MET A 189 -20.03 5.95 -7.79
N SER A 190 -19.40 4.86 -8.19
CA SER A 190 -18.01 4.57 -7.83
C SER A 190 -17.03 5.66 -8.29
N GLY A 191 -17.28 6.32 -9.42
CA GLY A 191 -16.44 7.43 -9.90
C GLY A 191 -16.50 8.70 -9.03
N GLU A 192 -17.46 8.82 -8.12
CA GLU A 192 -17.57 9.95 -7.19
C GLU A 192 -16.85 9.72 -5.86
N LEU A 193 -16.39 8.49 -5.60
CA LEU A 193 -15.81 8.10 -4.31
C LEU A 193 -14.56 8.91 -3.96
N HIS A 194 -13.69 9.16 -4.92
CA HIS A 194 -12.50 9.96 -4.70
C HIS A 194 -12.82 11.38 -4.25
N GLY A 195 -13.75 12.04 -4.92
CA GLY A 195 -14.20 13.39 -4.57
C GLY A 195 -14.96 13.47 -3.24
N LEU A 196 -15.59 12.38 -2.79
CA LEU A 196 -16.36 12.33 -1.54
C LEU A 196 -15.52 11.96 -0.32
N GLY A 197 -14.52 11.11 -0.48
CA GLY A 197 -13.78 10.56 0.65
C GLY A 197 -12.32 10.21 0.36
N GLY A 198 -11.80 10.54 -0.81
CA GLY A 198 -10.42 10.22 -1.20
C GLY A 198 -10.21 8.78 -1.72
N HIS A 199 -11.24 7.92 -1.62
CA HIS A 199 -11.12 6.51 -2.00
C HIS A 199 -11.13 6.31 -3.51
N TYR A 200 -10.23 5.49 -4.00
CA TYR A 200 -10.22 5.08 -5.41
C TYR A 200 -11.16 3.91 -5.66
N SER A 201 -11.90 4.00 -6.76
CA SER A 201 -12.82 2.95 -7.21
C SER A 201 -12.08 1.78 -7.83
N VAL A 202 -12.58 0.55 -7.60
CA VAL A 202 -12.13 -0.65 -8.33
C VAL A 202 -12.44 -0.59 -9.83
N LYS A 203 -13.24 0.36 -10.26
CA LYS A 203 -13.53 0.64 -11.65
C LYS A 203 -12.85 1.94 -12.06
N LEU A 204 -11.76 1.81 -12.82
CA LEU A 204 -11.07 2.96 -13.36
C LEU A 204 -12.01 3.80 -14.25
N SER A 205 -12.05 5.10 -14.00
CA SER A 205 -12.83 6.04 -14.83
C SER A 205 -12.21 6.18 -16.22
N GLU A 206 -13.05 6.45 -17.25
CA GLU A 206 -12.56 6.79 -18.58
C GLU A 206 -11.80 8.14 -18.58
N ASP A 207 -12.13 9.02 -17.63
CA ASP A 207 -11.51 10.34 -17.44
C ASP A 207 -10.49 10.34 -16.29
N ALA A 208 -10.00 9.15 -15.86
CA ALA A 208 -9.03 9.01 -14.78
C ALA A 208 -7.77 9.84 -15.06
N ASP A 209 -7.35 10.63 -14.09
CA ASP A 209 -6.09 11.35 -14.17
C ASP A 209 -4.88 10.39 -14.01
N GLU A 210 -3.68 10.93 -14.19
CA GLU A 210 -2.44 10.14 -14.13
C GLU A 210 -2.24 9.48 -12.75
N LYS A 211 -2.60 10.18 -11.67
CA LYS A 211 -2.47 9.66 -10.30
C LYS A 211 -3.42 8.49 -10.05
N GLU A 212 -4.66 8.61 -10.50
CA GLU A 212 -5.66 7.54 -10.42
C GLU A 212 -5.23 6.32 -11.25
N GLN A 213 -4.65 6.54 -12.45
CA GLN A 213 -4.14 5.47 -13.30
C GLN A 213 -2.97 4.73 -12.62
N ILE A 214 -2.03 5.45 -12.00
CA ILE A 214 -0.90 4.86 -11.26
C ILE A 214 -1.41 4.07 -10.04
N ALA A 215 -2.32 4.65 -9.26
CA ALA A 215 -2.89 3.97 -8.10
C ALA A 215 -3.65 2.69 -8.51
N TYR A 216 -4.40 2.74 -9.62
CA TYR A 216 -5.09 1.58 -10.15
C TYR A 216 -4.12 0.49 -10.63
N GLN A 217 -3.03 0.87 -11.31
CA GLN A 217 -1.99 -0.07 -11.74
C GLN A 217 -1.30 -0.72 -10.54
N ALA A 218 -0.97 0.07 -9.52
CA ALA A 218 -0.39 -0.45 -8.28
C ALA A 218 -1.33 -1.45 -7.58
N TYR A 219 -2.65 -1.18 -7.57
CA TYR A 219 -3.65 -2.12 -7.06
C TYR A 219 -3.74 -3.41 -7.88
N GLU A 220 -3.72 -3.33 -9.21
CA GLU A 220 -3.75 -4.51 -10.08
C GLU A 220 -2.51 -5.41 -9.91
N ASN A 221 -1.36 -4.82 -9.60
CA ASN A 221 -0.10 -5.51 -9.35
C ASN A 221 0.06 -5.98 -7.89
N ALA A 222 -0.78 -5.49 -6.98
CA ALA A 222 -0.69 -5.81 -5.57
C ALA A 222 -1.16 -7.23 -5.24
N ILE A 223 -0.70 -7.76 -4.12
CA ILE A 223 -1.09 -9.07 -3.60
C ILE A 223 -2.43 -8.93 -2.87
N PRO A 224 -3.50 -9.58 -3.34
CA PRO A 224 -4.79 -9.53 -2.65
C PRO A 224 -4.69 -10.15 -1.26
N VAL A 225 -5.15 -9.43 -0.24
CA VAL A 225 -5.20 -9.94 1.14
C VAL A 225 -6.40 -10.88 1.30
N PRO A 226 -6.18 -12.18 1.56
CA PRO A 226 -7.27 -13.11 1.73
C PRO A 226 -7.92 -12.97 3.11
N ASP A 227 -9.25 -13.12 3.17
CA ASP A 227 -9.98 -13.22 4.44
C ASP A 227 -9.96 -14.68 4.94
N SER A 228 -8.83 -15.11 5.49
CA SER A 228 -8.65 -16.43 6.08
C SER A 228 -8.05 -16.32 7.49
N GLN A 229 -8.16 -17.40 8.27
CA GLN A 229 -7.57 -17.43 9.60
C GLN A 229 -6.04 -17.31 9.54
N ASP A 230 -5.41 -18.06 8.62
CA ASP A 230 -3.95 -18.04 8.43
C ASP A 230 -3.44 -16.66 8.02
N ALA A 231 -4.17 -15.96 7.14
CA ALA A 231 -3.82 -14.59 6.78
C ALA A 231 -3.93 -13.63 7.98
N LYS A 232 -4.96 -13.77 8.82
CA LYS A 232 -5.09 -12.95 10.04
C LYS A 232 -3.95 -13.21 11.02
N GLU A 233 -3.56 -14.46 11.21
CA GLU A 233 -2.41 -14.85 12.05
C GLU A 233 -1.10 -14.33 11.48
N PHE A 234 -0.94 -14.38 10.14
CA PHE A 234 0.21 -13.78 9.45
C PHE A 234 0.37 -12.29 9.77
N TRP A 235 -0.69 -11.48 9.62
CA TRP A 235 -0.62 -10.03 9.88
C TRP A 235 -0.27 -9.72 11.34
N VAL A 236 -0.79 -10.50 12.29
CA VAL A 236 -0.42 -10.37 13.71
C VAL A 236 1.06 -10.70 13.91
N THR A 237 1.51 -11.82 13.35
CA THR A 237 2.91 -12.26 13.45
C THR A 237 3.86 -11.29 12.79
N LEU A 238 3.51 -10.76 11.61
CA LEU A 238 4.31 -9.75 10.93
C LEU A 238 4.50 -8.52 11.82
N LYS A 239 3.42 -7.97 12.37
CA LYS A 239 3.48 -6.83 13.27
C LYS A 239 4.36 -7.10 14.49
N GLU A 240 4.24 -8.29 15.11
CA GLU A 240 5.06 -8.69 16.26
C GLU A 240 6.54 -8.85 15.87
N THR A 241 6.83 -9.37 14.68
CA THR A 241 8.20 -9.52 14.17
C THR A 241 8.83 -8.17 13.91
N ILE A 242 8.17 -7.31 13.15
CA ILE A 242 8.65 -5.97 12.80
C ILE A 242 8.91 -5.14 14.06
N SER A 243 8.03 -5.20 15.07
CA SER A 243 8.18 -4.44 16.31
C SER A 243 9.40 -4.83 17.16
N GLN A 244 10.14 -5.87 16.80
CA GLN A 244 11.39 -6.25 17.46
C GLN A 244 12.60 -5.47 16.96
N TYR A 245 12.44 -4.71 15.86
CA TYR A 245 13.52 -3.94 15.24
C TYR A 245 13.59 -2.49 15.73
N PHE A 246 12.65 -2.04 16.57
CA PHE A 246 12.62 -0.68 17.14
C PHE A 246 12.17 -0.63 18.60
#